data_e5562e75972359be4956a7ffa46e3317
#
_entry.id   e5562e75972359be4956a7ffa46e3317
#
_cell.length_a   1.000
_cell.length_b   1.000
_cell.length_c   1.000
_cell.angle_alpha   90.00
_cell.angle_beta   90.00
_cell.angle_gamma   90.00
#
_symmetry.space_group_name_H-M   'P 1'
#
loop_
_entity.id
_entity.type
_entity.pdbx_description
1 polymer ?
#
loop_
_entity_poly.entity_id
_entity_poly.type
_entity_poly.pdbx_seq_one_letter_code
_entity_poly.pdbx_strand_id
1 'polypeptide(L)'
;MKKYEIDALINEQQSIILDREGKLTATDYIAAKIAEGKATKTEYAAKIAERQQWRDDINAAKEEIARLEAIEPEPEPLPKSE
;
A
#
# COMPACT_ATOMS: atom_id res chain seq x y z
N MET A 1 5.03 -0.58 22.22
CA MET A 1 5.64 -1.41 21.18
C MET A 1 7.13 -1.13 21.08
N LYS A 2 7.89 -2.14 20.83
CA LYS A 2 9.33 -1.99 20.61
C LYS A 2 9.58 -1.54 19.18
N LYS A 3 10.70 -0.87 18.96
CA LYS A 3 11.03 -0.33 17.64
C LYS A 3 11.00 -1.40 16.53
N TYR A 4 11.57 -2.59 16.80
CA TYR A 4 11.58 -3.65 15.78
C TYR A 4 10.18 -4.14 15.43
N GLU A 5 9.26 -4.09 16.38
CA GLU A 5 7.86 -4.45 16.11
C GLU A 5 7.20 -3.41 15.22
N ILE A 6 7.44 -2.14 15.49
CA ILE A 6 6.93 -1.04 14.67
C ILE A 6 7.50 -1.13 13.27
N ASP A 7 8.81 -1.32 13.15
CA ASP A 7 9.48 -1.43 11.85
C ASP A 7 8.95 -2.62 11.03
N ALA A 8 8.70 -3.76 11.69
CA ALA A 8 8.14 -4.93 11.01
C ALA A 8 6.74 -4.64 10.47
N LEU A 9 5.90 -3.96 11.24
CA LEU A 9 4.55 -3.59 10.82
C LEU A 9 4.58 -2.58 9.67
N ILE A 10 5.50 -1.61 9.72
CA ILE A 10 5.69 -0.64 8.63
C ILE A 10 6.11 -1.37 7.35
N ASN A 11 7.06 -2.29 7.44
CA ASN A 11 7.51 -3.06 6.29
C ASN A 11 6.39 -3.88 5.68
N GLU A 12 5.52 -4.44 6.52
CA GLU A 12 4.36 -5.18 6.06
C GLU A 12 3.41 -4.28 5.25
N GLN A 13 3.15 -3.06 5.73
CA GLN A 13 2.32 -2.09 5.01
C GLN A 13 2.97 -1.63 3.72
N GLN A 14 4.28 -1.43 3.72
CA GLN A 14 5.01 -1.07 2.50
C GLN A 14 4.92 -2.17 1.45
N SER A 15 4.93 -3.44 1.86
CA SER A 15 4.75 -4.57 0.95
C SER A 15 3.37 -4.54 0.29
N ILE A 16 2.34 -4.16 1.03
CA ILE A 16 0.99 -4.00 0.49
C ILE A 16 0.98 -2.90 -0.58
N ILE A 17 1.60 -1.75 -0.28
CA ILE A 17 1.68 -0.63 -1.23
C ILE A 17 2.36 -1.07 -2.52
N LEU A 18 3.52 -1.73 -2.42
CA LEU A 18 4.27 -2.19 -3.58
C LEU A 18 3.48 -3.19 -4.41
N ASP A 19 2.80 -4.13 -3.76
CA ASP A 19 1.96 -5.11 -4.44
C ASP A 19 0.83 -4.43 -5.22
N ARG A 20 0.11 -3.50 -4.59
CA ARG A 20 -1.01 -2.82 -5.23
C ARG A 20 -0.56 -1.85 -6.33
N GLU A 21 0.56 -1.16 -6.14
CA GLU A 21 1.14 -0.29 -7.17
C GLU A 21 1.55 -1.11 -8.40
N GLY A 22 2.13 -2.28 -8.19
CA GLY A 22 2.46 -3.20 -9.28
C GLY A 22 1.24 -3.65 -10.06
N LYS A 23 0.16 -3.96 -9.37
CA LYS A 23 -1.11 -4.34 -10.00
C LYS A 23 -1.73 -3.19 -10.78
N LEU A 24 -1.67 -1.97 -10.24
CA LEU A 24 -2.15 -0.79 -10.94
C LEU A 24 -1.36 -0.55 -12.22
N THR A 25 -0.03 -0.61 -12.14
CA THR A 25 0.83 -0.45 -13.30
C THR A 25 0.54 -1.52 -14.36
N ALA A 26 0.40 -2.77 -13.95
CA ALA A 26 0.12 -3.88 -14.86
C ALA A 26 -1.23 -3.75 -15.58
N THR A 27 -2.17 -3.00 -15.00
CA THR A 27 -3.51 -2.82 -15.56
C THR A 27 -3.76 -1.42 -16.13
N ASP A 28 -2.74 -0.57 -16.22
CA ASP A 28 -2.88 0.78 -16.79
C ASP A 28 -3.32 0.76 -18.26
N TYR A 29 -3.04 -0.32 -18.99
CA TYR A 29 -3.49 -0.48 -20.38
C TYR A 29 -5.01 -0.36 -20.51
N ILE A 30 -5.77 -0.68 -19.47
CA ILE A 30 -7.24 -0.60 -19.49
C ILE A 30 -7.69 0.84 -19.68
N ALA A 31 -7.10 1.77 -18.94
CA ALA A 31 -7.41 3.19 -19.07
C ALA A 31 -7.08 3.68 -20.47
N ALA A 32 -5.94 3.25 -21.02
CA ALA A 32 -5.53 3.61 -22.39
C ALA A 32 -6.52 3.09 -23.42
N LYS A 33 -6.97 1.84 -23.30
CA LYS A 33 -7.95 1.25 -24.22
C LYS A 33 -9.29 1.99 -24.19
N ILE A 34 -9.74 2.37 -23.01
CA ILE A 34 -10.98 3.13 -22.87
C ILE A 34 -10.83 4.51 -23.50
N ALA A 35 -9.70 5.20 -23.24
CA ALA A 35 -9.41 6.51 -23.80
C ALA A 35 -9.34 6.50 -25.32
N GLU A 36 -8.81 5.42 -25.92
CA GLU A 36 -8.71 5.25 -27.37
C GLU A 36 -10.01 4.79 -28.03
N GLY A 37 -11.05 4.53 -27.25
CA GLY A 37 -12.32 4.04 -27.76
C GLY A 37 -12.32 2.57 -28.17
N LYS A 38 -11.28 1.82 -27.82
CA LYS A 38 -11.15 0.40 -28.14
C LYS A 38 -11.85 -0.51 -27.16
N ALA A 39 -12.27 0.04 -26.01
CA ALA A 39 -12.99 -0.69 -24.98
C ALA A 39 -13.90 0.28 -24.25
N THR A 40 -14.91 -0.25 -23.56
CA THR A 40 -15.84 0.56 -22.78
C THR A 40 -15.63 0.34 -21.30
N LYS A 41 -16.09 1.29 -20.51
CA LYS A 41 -16.07 1.15 -19.05
C LYS A 41 -16.86 -0.07 -18.59
N THR A 42 -17.94 -0.40 -19.32
CA THR A 42 -18.79 -1.54 -18.99
C THR A 42 -18.02 -2.86 -19.16
N GLU A 43 -17.21 -3.00 -20.20
CA GLU A 43 -16.42 -4.20 -20.45
C GLU A 43 -15.42 -4.47 -19.32
N TYR A 44 -14.89 -3.41 -18.71
CA TYR A 44 -13.89 -3.52 -17.67
C TYR A 44 -14.41 -3.11 -16.28
N ALA A 45 -15.74 -3.08 -16.10
CA ALA A 45 -16.34 -2.62 -14.85
C ALA A 45 -15.76 -3.32 -13.60
N ALA A 46 -15.61 -4.64 -13.65
CA ALA A 46 -15.05 -5.40 -12.53
C ALA A 46 -13.60 -5.01 -12.26
N LYS A 47 -12.80 -4.83 -13.32
CA LYS A 47 -11.39 -4.45 -13.18
C LYS A 47 -11.25 -3.01 -12.69
N ILE A 48 -12.11 -2.12 -13.12
CA ILE A 48 -12.13 -0.74 -12.64
C ILE A 48 -12.41 -0.70 -11.14
N ALA A 49 -13.37 -1.52 -10.68
CA ALA A 49 -13.68 -1.63 -9.26
C ALA A 49 -12.50 -2.20 -8.46
N GLU A 50 -11.81 -3.22 -8.99
CA GLU A 50 -10.60 -3.76 -8.36
C GLU A 50 -9.50 -2.71 -8.25
N ARG A 51 -9.29 -1.93 -9.33
CA ARG A 51 -8.28 -0.87 -9.33
C ARG A 51 -8.57 0.18 -8.28
N GLN A 52 -9.84 0.54 -8.09
CA GLN A 52 -10.21 1.47 -7.04
C GLN A 52 -9.93 0.87 -5.66
N GLN A 53 -10.22 -0.42 -5.47
CA GLN A 53 -9.91 -1.10 -4.22
C GLN A 53 -8.40 -1.09 -3.95
N TRP A 54 -7.57 -1.30 -4.97
CA TRP A 54 -6.12 -1.25 -4.81
C TRP A 54 -5.64 0.14 -4.37
N ARG A 55 -6.24 1.20 -4.92
CA ARG A 55 -5.93 2.58 -4.49
C ARG A 55 -6.34 2.81 -3.04
N ASP A 56 -7.51 2.31 -2.66
CA ASP A 56 -7.99 2.40 -1.29
C ASP A 56 -7.07 1.63 -0.34
N ASP A 57 -6.60 0.45 -0.74
CA ASP A 57 -5.65 -0.35 0.03
C ASP A 57 -4.33 0.40 0.24
N ILE A 58 -3.83 1.06 -0.82
CA ILE A 58 -2.61 1.86 -0.74
C ILE A 58 -2.80 3.03 0.23
N ASN A 59 -3.91 3.73 0.13
CA ASN A 59 -4.20 4.86 1.01
C ASN A 59 -4.32 4.42 2.47
N ALA A 60 -5.00 3.31 2.71
CA ALA A 60 -5.13 2.75 4.04
C ALA A 60 -3.77 2.33 4.61
N ALA A 61 -2.92 1.73 3.78
CA ALA A 61 -1.59 1.33 4.18
C ALA A 61 -0.72 2.55 4.51
N LYS A 62 -0.81 3.62 3.73
CA LYS A 62 -0.08 4.87 4.00
C LYS A 62 -0.53 5.51 5.30
N GLU A 63 -1.83 5.50 5.59
CA GLU A 63 -2.37 6.00 6.85
C GLU A 63 -1.87 5.18 8.03
N GLU A 64 -1.83 3.85 7.88
CA GLU A 64 -1.34 2.96 8.92
C GLU A 64 0.15 3.17 9.17
N ILE A 65 0.95 3.39 8.11
CA ILE A 65 2.37 3.72 8.26
C ILE A 65 2.53 5.02 9.05
N ALA A 66 1.75 6.05 8.72
CA ALA A 66 1.81 7.32 9.42
C ALA A 66 1.46 7.15 10.90
N ARG A 67 0.46 6.33 11.20
CA ARG A 67 0.09 6.02 12.58
C ARG A 67 1.22 5.32 13.32
N LEU A 68 1.86 4.34 12.68
CA LEU A 68 2.95 3.58 13.25
C LEU A 68 4.19 4.46 13.48
N GLU A 69 4.49 5.35 12.54
CA GLU A 69 5.60 6.29 12.68
C GLU A 69 5.40 7.28 13.81
N ALA A 70 4.15 7.58 14.15
CA ALA A 70 3.82 8.47 15.25
C ALA A 70 3.91 7.79 16.63
N ILE A 71 4.00 6.46 16.67
CA ILE A 71 4.14 5.72 17.93
C ILE A 71 5.56 5.89 18.44
N GLU A 72 5.67 6.35 19.67
CA GLU A 72 6.97 6.42 20.33
C GLU A 72 7.34 5.01 20.80
N PRO A 73 8.45 4.46 20.29
CA PRO A 73 8.84 3.10 20.68
C PRO A 73 9.30 3.05 22.14
N GLU A 74 9.07 1.90 22.76
CA GLU A 74 9.60 1.68 24.10
C GLU A 74 11.12 1.79 24.08
N PRO A 75 11.72 2.45 25.08
CA PRO A 75 13.17 2.53 25.11
C PRO A 75 13.77 1.13 25.23
N GLU A 76 14.75 0.87 24.38
CA GLU A 76 15.48 -0.37 24.46
C GLU A 76 16.38 -0.34 25.69
N PRO A 77 16.53 -1.46 26.40
CA PRO A 77 17.46 -1.50 27.47
C PRO A 77 18.86 -1.19 26.94
N LEU A 78 19.51 -0.24 27.57
CA LEU A 78 20.88 0.10 27.20
C LEU A 78 21.76 -1.14 27.34
N PRO A 79 22.66 -1.37 26.39
CA PRO A 79 23.61 -2.46 26.56
C PRO A 79 24.41 -2.20 27.82
N LYS A 80 24.51 -3.22 28.60
CA LYS A 80 25.33 -3.09 29.82
C LYS A 80 26.77 -2.85 29.41
N SER A 81 27.29 -1.69 29.79
CA SER A 81 28.71 -1.47 29.56
C SER A 81 29.45 -2.17 30.69
N GLU A 82 30.21 -3.10 30.31
CA GLU A 82 31.01 -3.88 31.23
C GLU A 82 32.40 -3.30 31.40
#